data_0a60b62df77b8a44e496bf800b13ea15
#
_entry.id   0a60b62df77b8a44e496bf800b13ea15
#
_cell.length_a   1.000
_cell.length_b   1.000
_cell.length_c   1.000
_cell.angle_alpha   90.00
_cell.angle_beta   90.00
_cell.angle_gamma   90.00
#
_symmetry.space_group_name_H-M   'P 1'
#
loop_
_entity.id
_entity.type
_entity.pdbx_description
1 polymer ?
#
loop_
_entity_poly.entity_id
_entity_poly.type
_entity_poly.pdbx_seq_one_letter_code
_entity_poly.pdbx_strand_id
1 'polypeptide(L)'
;MNKKIIFFDVDGTLVDVRPAREYVPESTIKAVRETRKKGNLCFLCTGRSLAEIYPHILDVGFDGIIGAGGGFVTIGDEMLYHKKVSDKDVNRVVDFFEENDYDYYLESNGGLFASENLVSRLEMITYGDLENDEKARKKKAEQPSHFITSLIEGESMYRSDVNKICFLENKDIPFQTIIDNFSDAFNVIHCTVPSFGD
;
A
#
# COMPACT_ATOMS: atom_id res chain seq x y z
N MET A 1 -10.78 -3.76 35.99
CA MET A 1 -11.40 -4.01 34.65
C MET A 1 -10.46 -4.86 33.83
N ASN A 2 -10.96 -5.85 33.08
CA ASN A 2 -10.09 -6.64 32.19
C ASN A 2 -9.61 -5.76 31.02
N LYS A 3 -8.29 -5.74 30.78
CA LYS A 3 -7.70 -5.09 29.59
C LYS A 3 -8.26 -5.73 28.32
N LYS A 4 -8.60 -4.90 27.34
CA LYS A 4 -9.02 -5.33 25.99
C LYS A 4 -7.97 -4.94 24.98
N ILE A 5 -7.86 -5.72 23.92
CA ILE A 5 -7.10 -5.40 22.70
C ILE A 5 -8.14 -5.10 21.63
N ILE A 6 -7.97 -3.98 20.94
CA ILE A 6 -8.87 -3.51 19.88
C ILE A 6 -8.03 -3.33 18.62
N PHE A 7 -8.45 -3.97 17.54
CA PHE A 7 -7.83 -3.86 16.24
C PHE A 7 -8.66 -2.95 15.34
N PHE A 8 -8.00 -2.03 14.67
CA PHE A 8 -8.60 -1.07 13.75
C PHE A 8 -8.05 -1.30 12.36
N ASP A 9 -8.92 -1.54 11.42
CA ASP A 9 -8.59 -1.46 10.00
C ASP A 9 -8.46 0.01 9.57
N VAL A 10 -7.72 0.27 8.49
CA VAL A 10 -7.46 1.62 7.99
C VAL A 10 -8.48 2.01 6.93
N ASP A 11 -8.50 1.29 5.82
CA ASP A 11 -9.24 1.69 4.62
C ASP A 11 -10.73 1.43 4.74
N GLY A 12 -11.54 2.51 4.68
CA GLY A 12 -12.98 2.42 4.92
C GLY A 12 -13.38 2.28 6.40
N THR A 13 -12.42 2.26 7.33
CA THR A 13 -12.66 2.19 8.79
C THR A 13 -12.14 3.43 9.50
N LEU A 14 -10.84 3.68 9.49
CA LEU A 14 -10.23 4.88 10.08
C LEU A 14 -10.21 6.05 9.10
N VAL A 15 -9.97 5.78 7.83
CA VAL A 15 -9.96 6.77 6.76
C VAL A 15 -11.04 6.47 5.73
N ASP A 16 -11.56 7.55 5.12
CA ASP A 16 -12.48 7.45 3.99
C ASP A 16 -11.67 7.18 2.71
N VAL A 17 -11.99 6.12 1.99
CA VAL A 17 -11.32 5.73 0.74
C VAL A 17 -11.65 6.64 -0.45
N ARG A 18 -12.53 7.64 -0.28
CA ARG A 18 -12.83 8.59 -1.35
C ARG A 18 -11.66 9.54 -1.59
N PRO A 19 -11.39 9.90 -2.86
CA PRO A 19 -10.33 10.84 -3.20
C PRO A 19 -10.40 12.14 -2.38
N ALA A 20 -9.26 12.67 -1.97
CA ALA A 20 -9.10 13.88 -1.15
C ALA A 20 -9.70 13.82 0.28
N ARG A 21 -10.03 12.63 0.80
CA ARG A 21 -10.56 12.46 2.15
C ARG A 21 -9.75 11.50 3.02
N GLU A 22 -8.47 11.34 2.72
CA GLU A 22 -7.57 10.50 3.51
C GLU A 22 -7.16 11.20 4.82
N TYR A 23 -8.14 11.38 5.71
CA TYR A 23 -7.89 11.90 7.06
C TYR A 23 -8.64 11.06 8.10
N VAL A 24 -8.08 10.99 9.30
CA VAL A 24 -8.76 10.37 10.44
C VAL A 24 -9.60 11.42 11.15
N PRO A 25 -10.91 11.21 11.33
CA PRO A 25 -11.77 12.17 12.03
C PRO A 25 -11.30 12.44 13.47
N GLU A 26 -11.38 13.69 13.91
CA GLU A 26 -10.99 14.11 15.28
C GLU A 26 -11.70 13.28 16.37
N SER A 27 -12.96 12.93 16.14
CA SER A 27 -13.74 12.07 17.05
C SER A 27 -13.11 10.67 17.19
N THR A 28 -12.59 10.11 16.10
CA THR A 28 -11.91 8.81 16.08
C THR A 28 -10.58 8.89 16.84
N ILE A 29 -9.78 9.93 16.57
CA ILE A 29 -8.51 10.19 17.28
C ILE A 29 -8.77 10.26 18.78
N LYS A 30 -9.77 11.04 19.19
CA LYS A 30 -10.15 11.17 20.60
C LYS A 30 -10.60 9.83 21.19
N ALA A 31 -11.43 9.06 20.47
CA ALA A 31 -11.93 7.77 20.96
C ALA A 31 -10.80 6.75 21.17
N VAL A 32 -9.83 6.66 20.24
CA VAL A 32 -8.65 5.79 20.37
C VAL A 32 -7.83 6.20 21.59
N ARG A 33 -7.52 7.49 21.73
CA ARG A 33 -6.71 8.02 22.85
C ARG A 33 -7.38 7.81 24.20
N GLU A 34 -8.69 8.04 24.30
CA GLU A 34 -9.46 7.79 25.53
C GLU A 34 -9.54 6.28 25.87
N THR A 35 -9.63 5.44 24.87
CA THR A 35 -9.63 3.98 25.04
C THR A 35 -8.30 3.50 25.61
N ARG A 36 -7.18 4.02 25.12
CA ARG A 36 -5.83 3.74 25.64
C ARG A 36 -5.65 4.27 27.07
N LYS A 37 -6.10 5.48 27.36
CA LYS A 37 -6.06 6.05 28.74
C LYS A 37 -6.79 5.17 29.77
N LYS A 38 -7.80 4.40 29.36
CA LYS A 38 -8.50 3.42 30.20
C LYS A 38 -7.74 2.10 30.37
N GLY A 39 -6.51 2.01 29.85
CA GLY A 39 -5.62 0.86 29.96
C GLY A 39 -5.87 -0.27 28.93
N ASN A 40 -6.69 -0.01 27.91
CA ASN A 40 -6.84 -0.92 26.78
C ASN A 40 -5.70 -0.72 25.77
N LEU A 41 -5.48 -1.69 24.89
CA LEU A 41 -4.51 -1.61 23.81
C LEU A 41 -5.24 -1.44 22.47
N CYS A 42 -4.72 -0.55 21.63
CA CYS A 42 -5.25 -0.26 20.30
C CYS A 42 -4.18 -0.52 19.23
N PHE A 43 -4.49 -1.39 18.29
CA PHE A 43 -3.58 -1.79 17.21
C PHE A 43 -4.17 -1.43 15.85
N LEU A 44 -3.33 -1.00 14.92
CA LEU A 44 -3.68 -1.04 13.50
C LEU A 44 -3.62 -2.48 12.99
N CYS A 45 -4.53 -2.83 12.07
CA CYS A 45 -4.53 -4.11 11.36
C CYS A 45 -4.90 -3.84 9.91
N THR A 46 -3.92 -3.79 9.00
CA THR A 46 -4.08 -3.28 7.63
C THR A 46 -3.32 -4.09 6.60
N GLY A 47 -3.78 -4.06 5.35
CA GLY A 47 -3.03 -4.55 4.19
C GLY A 47 -1.85 -3.67 3.79
N ARG A 48 -1.79 -2.42 4.27
CA ARG A 48 -0.73 -1.47 3.93
C ARG A 48 0.61 -1.88 4.54
N SER A 49 1.70 -1.73 3.76
CA SER A 49 3.06 -1.75 4.29
C SER A 49 3.34 -0.48 5.10
N LEU A 50 4.38 -0.47 5.93
CA LEU A 50 4.65 0.67 6.83
C LEU A 50 4.83 1.99 6.05
N ALA A 51 5.45 1.95 4.87
CA ALA A 51 5.63 3.12 4.01
C ALA A 51 4.29 3.73 3.50
N GLU A 52 3.20 2.95 3.53
CA GLU A 52 1.85 3.39 3.12
C GLU A 52 0.98 3.83 4.31
N ILE A 53 1.45 3.63 5.53
CA ILE A 53 0.78 4.13 6.74
C ILE A 53 1.27 5.56 6.99
N TYR A 54 0.57 6.53 6.43
CA TYR A 54 1.01 7.92 6.44
C TYR A 54 1.02 8.54 7.85
N PRO A 55 1.80 9.60 8.08
CA PRO A 55 1.98 10.22 9.39
C PRO A 55 0.67 10.57 10.12
N HIS A 56 -0.34 11.08 9.41
CA HIS A 56 -1.63 11.44 10.02
C HIS A 56 -2.40 10.24 10.58
N ILE A 57 -2.12 9.00 10.10
CA ILE A 57 -2.69 7.76 10.64
C ILE A 57 -1.88 7.34 11.87
N LEU A 58 -0.54 7.39 11.78
CA LEU A 58 0.35 7.05 12.89
C LEU A 58 0.16 7.99 14.09
N ASP A 59 -0.10 9.28 13.85
CA ASP A 59 -0.31 10.32 14.86
C ASP A 59 -1.58 10.12 15.71
N VAL A 60 -2.48 9.24 15.30
CA VAL A 60 -3.60 8.78 16.15
C VAL A 60 -3.06 8.19 17.44
N GLY A 61 -1.93 7.49 17.38
CA GLY A 61 -1.18 6.96 18.50
C GLY A 61 -1.68 5.58 18.89
N PHE A 62 -1.37 4.58 18.11
CA PHE A 62 -1.64 3.17 18.39
C PHE A 62 -0.52 2.53 19.25
N ASP A 63 -0.81 1.40 19.88
CA ASP A 63 0.15 0.63 20.67
C ASP A 63 1.03 -0.28 19.80
N GLY A 64 0.60 -0.54 18.56
CA GLY A 64 1.35 -1.33 17.58
C GLY A 64 0.58 -1.49 16.27
N ILE A 65 1.20 -2.20 15.35
CA ILE A 65 0.72 -2.36 13.97
C ILE A 65 0.84 -3.83 13.57
N ILE A 66 -0.21 -4.36 12.95
CA ILE A 66 -0.18 -5.57 12.12
C ILE A 66 -0.36 -5.07 10.69
N GLY A 67 0.70 -5.04 9.91
CA GLY A 67 0.70 -4.46 8.57
C GLY A 67 1.02 -5.48 7.48
N ALA A 68 0.94 -5.04 6.22
CA ALA A 68 1.16 -5.86 5.03
C ALA A 68 0.35 -7.18 5.06
N GLY A 69 -0.94 -7.09 5.44
CA GLY A 69 -1.80 -8.28 5.56
C GLY A 69 -1.33 -9.33 6.58
N GLY A 70 -0.58 -8.92 7.60
CA GLY A 70 0.05 -9.79 8.59
C GLY A 70 1.53 -10.09 8.29
N GLY A 71 2.11 -9.45 7.29
CA GLY A 71 3.52 -9.60 6.91
C GLY A 71 4.47 -9.04 7.96
N PHE A 72 4.05 -8.03 8.74
CA PHE A 72 4.84 -7.56 9.88
C PHE A 72 3.98 -7.19 11.09
N VAL A 73 4.60 -7.24 12.27
CA VAL A 73 3.98 -6.86 13.54
C VAL A 73 4.95 -5.99 14.33
N THR A 74 4.46 -4.84 14.83
CA THR A 74 5.20 -4.00 15.78
C THR A 74 4.44 -3.83 17.08
N ILE A 75 5.16 -3.57 18.19
CA ILE A 75 4.64 -3.01 19.44
C ILE A 75 5.48 -1.78 19.76
N GLY A 76 4.84 -0.60 19.80
CA GLY A 76 5.60 0.65 19.79
C GLY A 76 6.55 0.68 18.60
N ASP A 77 7.83 0.95 18.86
CA ASP A 77 8.89 1.01 17.84
C ASP A 77 9.60 -0.34 17.62
N GLU A 78 9.23 -1.38 18.36
CA GLU A 78 9.86 -2.69 18.26
C GLU A 78 9.20 -3.55 17.18
N MET A 79 9.99 -4.03 16.21
CA MET A 79 9.57 -5.00 15.20
C MET A 79 9.62 -6.41 15.79
N LEU A 80 8.46 -6.99 16.09
CA LEU A 80 8.38 -8.35 16.65
C LEU A 80 8.44 -9.44 15.59
N TYR A 81 7.93 -9.15 14.41
CA TYR A 81 7.82 -10.10 13.31
C TYR A 81 7.86 -9.37 11.97
N HIS A 82 8.61 -9.93 11.02
CA HIS A 82 8.63 -9.44 9.64
C HIS A 82 8.93 -10.59 8.68
N LYS A 83 7.90 -11.04 7.96
CA LYS A 83 8.02 -12.00 6.87
C LYS A 83 8.06 -11.23 5.55
N LYS A 84 9.18 -11.29 4.88
CA LYS A 84 9.37 -10.69 3.55
C LYS A 84 9.20 -11.74 2.46
N VAL A 85 8.91 -11.31 1.25
CA VAL A 85 9.02 -12.15 0.05
C VAL A 85 10.49 -12.56 -0.12
N SER A 86 10.74 -13.80 -0.54
CA SER A 86 12.13 -14.24 -0.77
C SER A 86 12.75 -13.50 -1.98
N ASP A 87 14.06 -13.23 -1.92
CA ASP A 87 14.78 -12.58 -3.01
C ASP A 87 14.60 -13.34 -4.33
N LYS A 88 14.57 -14.68 -4.27
CA LYS A 88 14.32 -15.55 -5.42
C LYS A 88 12.94 -15.28 -6.05
N ASP A 89 11.91 -15.14 -5.24
CA ASP A 89 10.55 -14.93 -5.73
C ASP A 89 10.35 -13.50 -6.20
N VAL A 90 10.96 -12.50 -5.54
CA VAL A 90 11.00 -11.12 -6.03
C VAL A 90 11.62 -11.07 -7.42
N ASN A 91 12.82 -11.64 -7.58
CA ASN A 91 13.53 -11.64 -8.87
C ASN A 91 12.70 -12.32 -9.96
N ARG A 92 12.08 -13.47 -9.66
CA ARG A 92 11.21 -14.19 -10.60
C ARG A 92 10.03 -13.35 -11.09
N VAL A 93 9.40 -12.59 -10.20
CA VAL A 93 8.29 -11.72 -10.57
C VAL A 93 8.78 -10.51 -11.35
N VAL A 94 9.88 -9.89 -10.93
CA VAL A 94 10.50 -8.75 -11.61
C VAL A 94 10.87 -9.14 -13.05
N ASP A 95 11.61 -10.26 -13.23
CA ASP A 95 12.00 -10.73 -14.56
C ASP A 95 10.77 -10.94 -15.46
N PHE A 96 9.72 -11.59 -14.95
CA PHE A 96 8.50 -11.82 -15.72
C PHE A 96 7.79 -10.50 -16.07
N PHE A 97 7.72 -9.55 -15.16
CA PHE A 97 7.04 -8.27 -15.39
C PHE A 97 7.80 -7.39 -16.37
N GLU A 98 9.14 -7.36 -16.28
CA GLU A 98 9.99 -6.64 -17.25
C GLU A 98 9.90 -7.29 -18.66
N GLU A 99 9.92 -8.62 -18.76
CA GLU A 99 9.78 -9.34 -20.02
C GLU A 99 8.42 -9.17 -20.72
N ASN A 100 7.37 -8.81 -19.94
CA ASN A 100 6.00 -8.71 -20.42
C ASN A 100 5.41 -7.29 -20.31
N ASP A 101 6.26 -6.26 -20.15
CA ASP A 101 5.87 -4.85 -20.12
C ASP A 101 4.77 -4.54 -19.07
N TYR A 102 4.87 -5.14 -17.87
CA TYR A 102 3.98 -4.81 -16.76
C TYR A 102 4.42 -3.53 -16.05
N ASP A 103 3.46 -2.67 -15.73
CA ASP A 103 3.65 -1.59 -14.77
C ASP A 103 3.34 -2.11 -13.37
N TYR A 104 4.28 -2.01 -12.44
CA TYR A 104 4.16 -2.59 -11.10
C TYR A 104 4.92 -1.78 -10.06
N TYR A 105 4.64 -2.04 -8.79
CA TYR A 105 5.45 -1.52 -7.68
C TYR A 105 5.65 -2.57 -6.61
N LEU A 106 6.75 -2.43 -5.90
CA LEU A 106 7.12 -3.28 -4.77
C LEU A 106 6.86 -2.52 -3.48
N GLU A 107 5.98 -3.06 -2.64
CA GLU A 107 5.76 -2.52 -1.30
C GLU A 107 6.77 -3.06 -0.32
N SER A 108 7.42 -2.15 0.41
CA SER A 108 8.26 -2.48 1.55
C SER A 108 7.95 -1.58 2.75
N ASN A 109 8.55 -1.86 3.89
CA ASN A 109 8.45 -0.95 5.03
C ASN A 109 9.29 0.32 4.83
N GLY A 110 10.27 0.30 3.90
CA GLY A 110 11.15 1.42 3.57
C GLY A 110 10.68 2.30 2.42
N GLY A 111 9.68 1.89 1.64
CA GLY A 111 9.19 2.65 0.49
C GLY A 111 8.28 1.85 -0.43
N LEU A 112 7.72 2.56 -1.41
CA LEU A 112 6.92 2.01 -2.51
C LEU A 112 7.71 2.22 -3.79
N PHE A 113 8.33 1.18 -4.31
CA PHE A 113 9.28 1.26 -5.42
C PHE A 113 8.59 0.95 -6.74
N ALA A 114 8.56 1.91 -7.64
CA ALA A 114 7.83 1.85 -8.90
C ALA A 114 8.70 1.42 -10.08
N SER A 115 8.15 0.60 -10.98
CA SER A 115 8.72 0.35 -12.30
C SER A 115 8.74 1.64 -13.14
N GLU A 116 9.57 1.67 -14.18
CA GLU A 116 9.93 2.87 -14.95
C GLU A 116 8.73 3.70 -15.43
N ASN A 117 7.64 3.05 -15.86
CA ASN A 117 6.49 3.73 -16.47
C ASN A 117 5.28 3.86 -15.55
N LEU A 118 5.31 3.26 -14.35
CA LEU A 118 4.13 3.16 -13.50
C LEU A 118 3.58 4.54 -13.13
N VAL A 119 4.44 5.46 -12.68
CA VAL A 119 4.00 6.78 -12.21
C VAL A 119 3.31 7.56 -13.33
N SER A 120 3.91 7.62 -14.51
CA SER A 120 3.32 8.30 -15.67
C SER A 120 2.00 7.66 -16.12
N ARG A 121 1.90 6.33 -16.04
CA ARG A 121 0.67 5.58 -16.35
C ARG A 121 -0.44 5.89 -15.33
N LEU A 122 -0.12 5.89 -14.04
CA LEU A 122 -1.07 6.23 -12.98
C LEU A 122 -1.53 7.68 -13.05
N GLU A 123 -0.64 8.61 -13.39
CA GLU A 123 -0.99 10.01 -13.60
C GLU A 123 -1.96 10.16 -14.77
N MET A 124 -1.71 9.48 -15.87
CA MET A 124 -2.61 9.48 -17.04
C MET A 124 -4.00 8.92 -16.66
N ILE A 125 -4.05 7.80 -15.93
CA ILE A 125 -5.31 7.18 -15.47
C ILE A 125 -6.06 8.12 -14.51
N THR A 126 -5.33 8.75 -13.57
CA THR A 126 -5.92 9.52 -12.49
C THR A 126 -6.34 10.91 -12.94
N TYR A 127 -5.51 11.59 -13.70
CA TYR A 127 -5.70 13.01 -14.04
C TYR A 127 -6.01 13.23 -15.51
N GLY A 128 -5.59 12.36 -16.41
CA GLY A 128 -5.64 12.52 -17.85
C GLY A 128 -4.31 13.02 -18.41
N ASP A 129 -4.35 13.55 -19.63
CA ASP A 129 -3.16 14.02 -20.37
C ASP A 129 -2.59 15.29 -19.72
N LEU A 130 -1.54 15.14 -18.93
CA LEU A 130 -0.86 16.25 -18.25
C LEU A 130 -0.04 17.12 -19.21
N GLU A 131 0.35 16.61 -20.37
CA GLU A 131 1.11 17.40 -21.35
C GLU A 131 0.23 18.37 -22.13
N ASN A 132 -0.94 17.91 -22.56
CA ASN A 132 -1.79 18.63 -23.51
C ASN A 132 -3.08 19.20 -22.90
N ASP A 133 -3.50 18.76 -21.70
CA ASP A 133 -4.75 19.20 -21.07
C ASP A 133 -4.50 20.07 -19.80
N GLU A 134 -4.87 21.32 -19.86
CA GLU A 134 -4.79 22.26 -18.73
C GLU A 134 -5.70 21.84 -17.57
N LYS A 135 -6.85 21.21 -17.87
CA LYS A 135 -7.77 20.73 -16.83
C LYS A 135 -7.15 19.56 -16.04
N ALA A 136 -6.42 18.67 -16.72
CA ALA A 136 -5.68 17.60 -16.08
C ALA A 136 -4.62 18.14 -15.11
N ARG A 137 -3.81 19.12 -15.56
CA ARG A 137 -2.82 19.80 -14.71
C ARG A 137 -3.45 20.49 -13.50
N LYS A 138 -4.56 21.18 -13.70
CA LYS A 138 -5.30 21.83 -12.61
C LYS A 138 -5.83 20.80 -11.61
N LYS A 139 -6.43 19.70 -12.08
CA LYS A 139 -6.91 18.61 -11.22
C LYS A 139 -5.78 18.02 -10.37
N LYS A 140 -4.60 17.74 -10.95
CA LYS A 140 -3.42 17.26 -10.21
C LYS A 140 -2.97 18.27 -9.16
N ALA A 141 -2.94 19.57 -9.49
CA ALA A 141 -2.50 20.61 -8.56
C ALA A 141 -3.48 20.80 -7.37
N GLU A 142 -4.80 20.70 -7.62
CA GLU A 142 -5.83 20.87 -6.59
C GLU A 142 -6.06 19.63 -5.73
N GLN A 143 -5.83 18.44 -6.28
CA GLN A 143 -6.10 17.15 -5.65
C GLN A 143 -4.96 16.15 -5.95
N PRO A 144 -3.74 16.40 -5.44
CA PRO A 144 -2.64 15.46 -5.63
C PRO A 144 -2.93 14.13 -4.94
N SER A 145 -2.60 13.02 -5.62
CA SER A 145 -2.68 11.69 -5.02
C SER A 145 -1.49 11.47 -4.10
N HIS A 146 -1.73 11.23 -2.81
CA HIS A 146 -0.68 10.85 -1.86
C HIS A 146 0.02 9.57 -2.29
N PHE A 147 -0.73 8.59 -2.79
CA PHE A 147 -0.16 7.34 -3.27
C PHE A 147 0.83 7.56 -4.41
N ILE A 148 0.43 8.25 -5.49
CA ILE A 148 1.32 8.49 -6.65
C ILE A 148 2.57 9.28 -6.21
N THR A 149 2.41 10.28 -5.34
CA THR A 149 3.54 11.10 -4.87
C THR A 149 4.46 10.36 -3.89
N SER A 150 4.04 9.25 -3.30
CA SER A 150 4.86 8.41 -2.43
C SER A 150 5.65 7.33 -3.17
N LEU A 151 5.37 7.12 -4.46
CA LEU A 151 6.11 6.17 -5.29
C LEU A 151 7.53 6.67 -5.55
N ILE A 152 8.48 5.75 -5.43
CA ILE A 152 9.92 6.00 -5.62
C ILE A 152 10.33 5.39 -6.96
N GLU A 153 10.78 6.24 -7.89
CA GLU A 153 11.26 5.85 -9.21
C GLU A 153 12.79 5.77 -9.24
N GLY A 154 13.33 5.02 -10.20
CA GLY A 154 14.77 4.96 -10.47
C GLY A 154 15.58 4.09 -9.50
N GLU A 155 14.95 3.44 -8.56
CA GLU A 155 15.59 2.49 -7.65
C GLU A 155 15.55 1.06 -8.21
N SER A 156 16.45 0.20 -7.73
CA SER A 156 16.46 -1.19 -8.13
C SER A 156 15.19 -1.92 -7.70
N MET A 157 14.59 -2.66 -8.63
CA MET A 157 13.46 -3.54 -8.37
C MET A 157 13.91 -4.91 -7.80
N TYR A 158 15.18 -5.27 -7.92
CA TYR A 158 15.77 -6.48 -7.30
C TYR A 158 16.09 -6.18 -5.84
N ARG A 159 15.12 -6.45 -4.94
CA ARG A 159 15.14 -6.02 -3.54
C ARG A 159 14.91 -7.18 -2.57
N SER A 160 15.44 -7.04 -1.36
CA SER A 160 15.31 -8.03 -0.28
C SER A 160 14.39 -7.60 0.87
N ASP A 161 13.65 -6.50 0.70
CA ASP A 161 12.80 -5.91 1.75
C ASP A 161 11.31 -5.86 1.37
N VAL A 162 10.91 -6.63 0.35
CA VAL A 162 9.56 -6.62 -0.23
C VAL A 162 8.56 -7.35 0.66
N ASN A 163 7.44 -6.71 0.94
CA ASN A 163 6.29 -7.29 1.65
C ASN A 163 5.24 -7.83 0.68
N LYS A 164 4.96 -7.06 -0.38
CA LYS A 164 3.91 -7.32 -1.35
C LYS A 164 4.31 -6.74 -2.71
N ILE A 165 3.79 -7.32 -3.79
CA ILE A 165 4.02 -6.87 -5.16
C ILE A 165 2.65 -6.53 -5.75
N CYS A 166 2.51 -5.30 -6.24
CA CYS A 166 1.28 -4.81 -6.86
C CYS A 166 1.54 -4.43 -8.31
N PHE A 167 0.60 -4.71 -9.20
CA PHE A 167 0.76 -4.47 -10.63
C PHE A 167 -0.51 -3.95 -11.29
N LEU A 168 -0.36 -3.20 -12.37
CA LEU A 168 -1.47 -2.87 -13.25
C LEU A 168 -1.76 -4.06 -14.15
N GLU A 169 -3.04 -4.44 -14.27
CA GLU A 169 -3.43 -5.51 -15.18
C GLU A 169 -3.11 -5.13 -16.64
N ASN A 170 -2.42 -6.03 -17.31
CA ASN A 170 -2.15 -5.91 -18.74
C ASN A 170 -3.32 -6.51 -19.52
N LYS A 171 -3.94 -5.71 -20.41
CA LYS A 171 -5.11 -6.14 -21.19
C LYS A 171 -4.78 -7.22 -22.22
N ASP A 172 -3.52 -7.30 -22.62
CA ASP A 172 -3.06 -8.25 -23.64
C ASP A 172 -2.65 -9.61 -23.03
N ILE A 173 -2.50 -9.66 -21.70
CA ILE A 173 -2.12 -10.88 -20.96
C ILE A 173 -3.24 -11.21 -19.95
N PRO A 174 -3.89 -12.40 -20.08
CA PRO A 174 -4.92 -12.80 -19.14
C PRO A 174 -4.40 -12.85 -17.70
N PHE A 175 -5.19 -12.37 -16.74
CA PHE A 175 -4.85 -12.45 -15.31
C PHE A 175 -4.55 -13.89 -14.85
N GLN A 176 -5.19 -14.89 -15.47
CA GLN A 176 -4.91 -16.30 -15.23
C GLN A 176 -3.44 -16.65 -15.46
N THR A 177 -2.75 -15.98 -16.40
CA THR A 177 -1.32 -16.20 -16.65
C THR A 177 -0.47 -15.87 -15.42
N ILE A 178 -0.83 -14.81 -14.68
CA ILE A 178 -0.14 -14.46 -13.42
C ILE A 178 -0.38 -15.54 -12.37
N ILE A 179 -1.64 -15.99 -12.22
CA ILE A 179 -1.97 -17.07 -11.28
C ILE A 179 -1.18 -18.34 -11.62
N ASP A 180 -1.14 -18.73 -12.87
CA ASP A 180 -0.47 -19.97 -13.33
C ASP A 180 1.05 -19.91 -13.10
N ASN A 181 1.65 -18.71 -13.21
CA ASN A 181 3.08 -18.54 -13.00
C ASN A 181 3.49 -18.41 -11.53
N PHE A 182 2.60 -17.91 -10.65
CA PHE A 182 3.02 -17.47 -9.32
C PHE A 182 2.25 -18.07 -8.14
N SER A 183 1.17 -18.83 -8.36
CA SER A 183 0.36 -19.43 -7.29
C SER A 183 1.09 -20.45 -6.42
N ASP A 184 2.28 -20.91 -6.85
CA ASP A 184 3.16 -21.77 -6.06
C ASP A 184 3.84 -21.05 -4.87
N ALA A 185 4.01 -19.72 -4.99
CA ALA A 185 4.70 -18.88 -4.00
C ALA A 185 3.83 -17.76 -3.43
N PHE A 186 2.80 -17.34 -4.17
CA PHE A 186 1.96 -16.18 -3.85
C PHE A 186 0.48 -16.52 -3.81
N ASN A 187 -0.27 -15.76 -3.03
CA ASN A 187 -1.71 -15.66 -3.18
C ASN A 187 -2.00 -14.47 -4.10
N VAL A 188 -2.33 -14.75 -5.36
CA VAL A 188 -2.56 -13.74 -6.39
C VAL A 188 -4.03 -13.34 -6.38
N ILE A 189 -4.32 -12.06 -6.21
CA ILE A 189 -5.70 -11.55 -6.13
C ILE A 189 -5.90 -10.31 -7.01
N HIS A 190 -7.15 -10.09 -7.44
CA HIS A 190 -7.56 -8.80 -7.97
C HIS A 190 -7.72 -7.82 -6.81
N CYS A 191 -7.17 -6.62 -6.94
CA CYS A 191 -7.47 -5.54 -6.00
C CYS A 191 -8.89 -5.03 -6.17
N THR A 192 -9.42 -4.42 -5.11
CA THR A 192 -10.71 -3.70 -5.17
C THR A 192 -10.64 -2.44 -6.03
N VAL A 193 -9.44 -1.94 -6.31
CA VAL A 193 -9.20 -0.84 -7.26
C VAL A 193 -9.17 -1.44 -8.66
N PRO A 194 -10.03 -0.98 -9.59
CA PRO A 194 -10.07 -1.49 -10.94
C PRO A 194 -8.69 -1.44 -11.63
N SER A 195 -8.34 -2.51 -12.33
CA SER A 195 -7.10 -2.69 -13.09
C SER A 195 -5.83 -2.92 -12.26
N PHE A 196 -5.94 -3.17 -10.95
CA PHE A 196 -4.81 -3.60 -10.13
C PHE A 196 -4.93 -5.07 -9.71
N GLY A 197 -3.79 -5.76 -9.67
CA GLY A 197 -3.59 -7.04 -8.99
C GLY A 197 -2.50 -6.93 -7.92
N ASP A 198 -2.52 -7.83 -6.93
CA ASP A 198 -1.48 -8.03 -5.93
C ASP A 198 -1.35 -9.52 -5.50
#